data_7d1ba1117c8f31624ed8261bdea847b3
#
_entry.id   7d1ba1117c8f31624ed8261bdea847b3
#
_cell.length_a   1.000
_cell.length_b   1.000
_cell.length_c   1.000
_cell.angle_alpha   90.00
_cell.angle_beta   90.00
_cell.angle_gamma   90.00
#
_symmetry.space_group_name_H-M   'P 1'
#
loop_
_entity.id
_entity.type
_entity.pdbx_description
1 polymer ?
#
loop_
_entity_poly.entity_id
_entity_poly.type
_entity_poly.pdbx_seq_one_letter_code
_entity_poly.pdbx_strand_id
1 'polypeptide(L)'
;MISPPIAKIAESFDYGATGWPAGSAAGAAGQQAVPVIATGGESTLKPDSAFRPAWWLPGPHLQTLFPQLFRKQRQPPLTRERIELDDGDFLDIDWSADNGGPIVLLLHGLEGSIRSHYATGLIHSLTRCGCLVVLLNFRGCSGESNRLPRSYHSGDTGDVDTVLRRLVNLYPQRFIYTVGISLGGNVLLKWLGENPEQTFVRKAVAVSVPFTLDIAAHRLERGLSRLYQAHLLNKLRRSTRSKAAHTALPIDISRLSRMKSFRQFDDQVTAPLHGFDGVDDYYRRASSRP
;
A
#
# COMPACT_ATOMS: atom_id res chain seq x y z
N MET A 1 -13.32 -26.04 2.39
CA MET A 1 -13.52 -24.65 2.83
C MET A 1 -12.22 -24.21 3.48
N ILE A 2 -11.40 -23.42 2.78
CA ILE A 2 -10.11 -22.94 3.27
C ILE A 2 -10.36 -21.52 3.72
N SER A 3 -10.42 -21.28 5.04
CA SER A 3 -10.40 -19.92 5.58
C SER A 3 -9.07 -19.27 5.22
N PRO A 4 -9.06 -18.14 4.55
CA PRO A 4 -7.82 -17.49 4.17
C PRO A 4 -7.12 -16.90 5.42
N PRO A 5 -5.79 -16.79 5.41
CA PRO A 5 -5.01 -16.20 6.51
C PRO A 5 -5.37 -14.74 6.83
N ILE A 6 -6.18 -14.11 6.01
CA ILE A 6 -6.67 -12.72 6.15
C ILE A 6 -7.69 -12.58 7.29
N ALA A 7 -8.41 -13.65 7.68
CA ALA A 7 -9.31 -13.60 8.83
C ALA A 7 -8.61 -13.21 10.13
N LYS A 8 -7.32 -13.54 10.28
CA LYS A 8 -6.52 -13.21 11.46
C LYS A 8 -6.02 -11.77 11.52
N ILE A 9 -5.97 -11.07 10.38
CA ILE A 9 -5.71 -9.61 10.38
C ILE A 9 -6.90 -8.87 11.00
N ALA A 10 -8.12 -9.34 10.72
CA ALA A 10 -9.34 -8.79 11.32
C ALA A 10 -9.46 -9.11 12.82
N GLU A 11 -8.98 -10.28 13.27
CA GLU A 11 -8.97 -10.66 14.68
C GLU A 11 -7.94 -9.89 15.53
N SER A 12 -6.93 -9.27 14.90
CA SER A 12 -6.00 -8.37 15.61
C SER A 12 -6.58 -6.99 15.91
N PHE A 13 -7.70 -6.65 15.32
CA PHE A 13 -8.52 -5.52 15.76
C PHE A 13 -9.32 -5.99 16.98
N ASP A 14 -8.97 -5.48 18.14
CA ASP A 14 -9.65 -5.82 19.41
C ASP A 14 -11.08 -5.28 19.40
N TYR A 15 -11.99 -6.08 18.87
CA TYR A 15 -13.42 -5.88 19.02
C TYR A 15 -13.82 -6.58 20.33
N GLY A 16 -13.77 -5.84 21.44
CA GLY A 16 -14.43 -6.28 22.65
C GLY A 16 -15.88 -6.70 22.33
N ALA A 17 -16.31 -7.83 22.87
CA ALA A 17 -17.61 -8.47 22.62
C ALA A 17 -18.85 -7.69 23.12
N THR A 18 -18.80 -6.36 23.10
CA THR A 18 -19.92 -5.48 23.47
C THR A 18 -20.21 -4.57 22.29
N GLY A 19 -21.43 -4.69 21.77
CA GLY A 19 -21.96 -3.90 20.65
C GLY A 19 -21.68 -2.40 20.80
N TRP A 20 -21.51 -1.75 19.66
CA TRP A 20 -21.32 -0.30 19.55
C TRP A 20 -22.39 0.46 20.32
N PRO A 21 -22.06 1.36 21.24
CA PRO A 21 -23.05 2.21 21.87
C PRO A 21 -23.59 3.19 20.82
N ALA A 22 -24.90 3.20 20.62
CA ALA A 22 -25.60 4.30 19.99
C ALA A 22 -25.32 5.57 20.78
N GLY A 23 -25.00 6.67 20.09
CA GLY A 23 -24.41 7.88 20.59
C GLY A 23 -24.98 8.42 21.89
N SER A 24 -24.07 8.87 22.74
CA SER A 24 -24.33 9.94 23.72
C SER A 24 -23.06 10.79 23.90
N ALA A 25 -23.29 12.09 24.03
CA ALA A 25 -22.30 13.14 24.02
C ALA A 25 -21.43 13.19 25.30
N ALA A 26 -20.26 13.81 25.14
CA ALA A 26 -19.46 14.56 26.10
C ALA A 26 -18.73 13.80 27.21
N GLY A 27 -17.39 13.99 27.20
CA GLY A 27 -16.53 13.73 28.34
C GLY A 27 -15.06 13.74 27.96
N ALA A 28 -14.39 14.87 28.21
CA ALA A 28 -12.94 15.02 28.09
C ALA A 28 -12.21 14.10 29.08
N ALA A 29 -11.29 13.27 28.61
CA ALA A 29 -10.22 12.74 29.47
C ALA A 29 -9.11 12.08 28.66
N GLY A 30 -7.86 12.47 28.90
CA GLY A 30 -6.68 11.65 28.86
C GLY A 30 -6.13 11.30 27.47
N GLN A 31 -5.20 12.13 26.98
CA GLN A 31 -4.27 11.79 25.91
C GLN A 31 -3.44 10.57 26.34
N GLN A 32 -3.76 9.38 25.84
CA GLN A 32 -2.84 8.25 25.86
C GLN A 32 -2.11 8.21 24.52
N ALA A 33 -0.80 8.35 24.57
CA ALA A 33 0.10 8.23 23.44
C ALA A 33 -0.12 6.88 22.73
N VAL A 34 -0.21 6.93 21.40
CA VAL A 34 -0.30 5.73 20.56
C VAL A 34 1.05 5.02 20.64
N PRO A 35 1.12 3.75 21.07
CA PRO A 35 2.39 3.03 21.05
C PRO A 35 2.84 2.83 19.62
N VAL A 36 3.96 3.45 19.25
CA VAL A 36 4.76 3.05 18.09
C VAL A 36 5.15 1.59 18.32
N ILE A 37 4.83 0.70 17.39
CA ILE A 37 5.30 -0.69 17.48
C ILE A 37 6.82 -0.64 17.33
N ALA A 38 7.51 -0.67 18.46
CA ALA A 38 8.95 -0.78 18.52
C ALA A 38 9.38 -2.11 17.88
N THR A 39 10.31 -2.03 16.96
CA THR A 39 11.10 -3.18 16.51
C THR A 39 11.85 -3.74 17.71
N GLY A 40 11.50 -4.94 18.18
CA GLY A 40 12.28 -5.66 19.20
C GLY A 40 11.57 -5.90 20.54
N GLY A 41 10.26 -6.12 20.55
CA GLY A 41 9.57 -6.76 21.67
C GLY A 41 9.28 -8.21 21.35
N GLU A 42 9.50 -9.12 22.27
CA GLU A 42 9.02 -10.51 22.18
C GLU A 42 7.54 -10.50 21.79
N SER A 43 7.24 -11.15 20.68
CA SER A 43 5.86 -11.28 20.18
C SER A 43 5.04 -11.99 21.26
N THR A 44 4.12 -11.26 21.89
CA THR A 44 3.12 -11.83 22.80
C THR A 44 2.00 -12.57 22.05
N LEU A 45 2.23 -12.92 20.78
CA LEU A 45 1.32 -13.76 20.01
C LEU A 45 1.26 -15.13 20.68
N LYS A 46 0.04 -15.57 21.02
CA LYS A 46 -0.19 -16.90 21.55
C LYS A 46 0.41 -17.95 20.60
N PRO A 47 1.03 -19.02 21.12
CA PRO A 47 1.65 -20.09 20.30
C PRO A 47 0.71 -20.66 19.22
N ASP A 48 -0.60 -20.67 19.47
CA ASP A 48 -1.63 -21.18 18.56
C ASP A 48 -1.92 -20.25 17.35
N SER A 49 -1.39 -19.02 17.34
CA SER A 49 -1.54 -18.07 16.23
C SER A 49 -0.38 -18.11 15.23
N ALA A 50 0.59 -19.00 15.38
CA ALA A 50 1.71 -19.14 14.45
C ALA A 50 1.22 -19.45 13.03
N PHE A 51 1.74 -18.70 12.06
CA PHE A 51 1.46 -18.95 10.65
C PHE A 51 1.92 -20.35 10.27
N ARG A 52 1.01 -21.16 9.71
CA ARG A 52 1.33 -22.48 9.13
C ARG A 52 1.15 -22.39 7.62
N PRO A 53 2.25 -22.51 6.84
CA PRO A 53 2.14 -22.53 5.38
C PRO A 53 1.32 -23.73 4.93
N ALA A 54 0.64 -23.60 3.78
CA ALA A 54 -0.10 -24.71 3.20
C ALA A 54 0.88 -25.84 2.86
N TRP A 55 0.67 -27.03 3.43
CA TRP A 55 1.56 -28.20 3.27
C TRP A 55 1.75 -28.63 1.81
N TRP A 56 0.74 -28.37 0.96
CA TRP A 56 0.73 -28.67 -0.45
C TRP A 56 1.37 -27.58 -1.33
N LEU A 57 1.82 -26.48 -0.73
CA LEU A 57 2.58 -25.40 -1.40
C LEU A 57 3.97 -25.28 -0.76
N PRO A 58 4.89 -26.22 -1.03
CA PRO A 58 6.21 -26.17 -0.42
C PRO A 58 7.03 -24.99 -0.94
N GLY A 59 7.67 -24.30 -0.01
CA GLY A 59 8.60 -23.21 -0.28
C GLY A 59 7.97 -21.86 -0.63
N PRO A 60 8.73 -20.77 -0.49
CA PRO A 60 8.22 -19.40 -0.59
C PRO A 60 7.77 -19.03 -2.01
N HIS A 61 8.42 -19.57 -3.03
CA HIS A 61 8.09 -19.25 -4.43
C HIS A 61 6.73 -19.78 -4.85
N LEU A 62 6.39 -21.01 -4.49
CA LEU A 62 5.07 -21.59 -4.82
C LEU A 62 3.97 -20.84 -4.04
N GLN A 63 4.19 -20.51 -2.78
CA GLN A 63 3.24 -19.73 -1.96
C GLN A 63 3.01 -18.32 -2.53
N THR A 64 4.01 -17.73 -3.18
CA THR A 64 3.88 -16.42 -3.82
C THR A 64 3.16 -16.49 -5.17
N LEU A 65 3.52 -17.48 -6.01
CA LEU A 65 3.00 -17.56 -7.37
C LEU A 65 1.58 -18.14 -7.44
N PHE A 66 1.29 -19.13 -6.61
CA PHE A 66 0.00 -19.82 -6.66
C PHE A 66 -1.20 -18.87 -6.48
N PRO A 67 -1.25 -17.99 -5.47
CA PRO A 67 -2.35 -17.04 -5.34
C PRO A 67 -2.46 -16.09 -6.53
N GLN A 68 -1.35 -15.68 -7.11
CA GLN A 68 -1.32 -14.77 -8.26
C GLN A 68 -1.90 -15.42 -9.52
N LEU A 69 -1.65 -16.72 -9.73
CA LEU A 69 -2.08 -17.44 -10.93
C LEU A 69 -3.48 -18.02 -10.80
N PHE A 70 -3.85 -18.52 -9.64
CA PHE A 70 -5.04 -19.34 -9.44
C PHE A 70 -6.13 -18.69 -8.56
N ARG A 71 -5.80 -17.67 -7.74
CA ARG A 71 -6.78 -17.02 -6.89
C ARG A 71 -7.57 -15.97 -7.66
N LYS A 72 -8.63 -16.43 -8.33
CA LYS A 72 -9.62 -15.53 -8.95
C LYS A 72 -10.73 -15.24 -7.95
N GLN A 73 -10.94 -13.96 -7.64
CA GLN A 73 -12.04 -13.50 -6.79
C GLN A 73 -12.86 -12.49 -7.58
N ARG A 74 -14.19 -12.52 -7.38
CA ARG A 74 -15.08 -11.50 -7.94
C ARG A 74 -14.75 -10.17 -7.25
N GLN A 75 -14.54 -9.13 -8.04
CA GLN A 75 -14.30 -7.80 -7.48
C GLN A 75 -15.53 -7.33 -6.70
N PRO A 76 -15.35 -6.75 -5.50
CA PRO A 76 -16.42 -6.12 -4.77
C PRO A 76 -16.94 -4.90 -5.54
N PRO A 77 -18.22 -4.52 -5.39
CA PRO A 77 -18.69 -3.25 -5.91
C PRO A 77 -17.96 -2.12 -5.19
N LEU A 78 -17.30 -1.25 -5.97
CA LEU A 78 -16.61 -0.07 -5.48
C LEU A 78 -17.11 1.16 -6.23
N THR A 79 -17.19 2.27 -5.52
CA THR A 79 -17.48 3.59 -6.11
C THR A 79 -16.18 4.37 -6.20
N ARG A 80 -15.83 4.85 -7.38
CA ARG A 80 -14.65 5.68 -7.59
C ARG A 80 -14.95 7.13 -7.32
N GLU A 81 -14.04 7.78 -6.62
CA GLU A 81 -13.97 9.21 -6.45
C GLU A 81 -12.63 9.73 -6.96
N ARG A 82 -12.65 10.83 -7.69
CA ARG A 82 -11.46 11.58 -8.10
C ARG A 82 -11.26 12.77 -7.18
N ILE A 83 -10.04 12.90 -6.68
CA ILE A 83 -9.59 14.03 -5.88
C ILE A 83 -8.65 14.85 -6.77
N GLU A 84 -9.03 16.07 -7.06
CA GLU A 84 -8.14 17.04 -7.72
C GLU A 84 -7.12 17.53 -6.70
N LEU A 85 -5.87 17.63 -7.12
CA LEU A 85 -4.75 18.05 -6.29
C LEU A 85 -4.30 19.46 -6.63
N ASP A 86 -3.69 20.14 -5.65
CA ASP A 86 -3.21 21.53 -5.82
C ASP A 86 -2.09 21.64 -6.85
N ASP A 87 -1.38 20.54 -7.17
CA ASP A 87 -0.37 20.49 -8.22
C ASP A 87 -0.96 20.34 -9.64
N GLY A 88 -2.29 20.33 -9.78
CA GLY A 88 -3.02 20.16 -11.03
C GLY A 88 -3.17 18.70 -11.49
N ASP A 89 -2.69 17.75 -10.72
CA ASP A 89 -2.88 16.32 -10.93
C ASP A 89 -4.12 15.79 -10.19
N PHE A 90 -4.31 14.48 -10.15
CA PHE A 90 -5.42 13.86 -9.45
C PHE A 90 -5.03 12.55 -8.78
N LEU A 91 -5.82 12.15 -7.79
CA LEU A 91 -5.84 10.82 -7.20
C LEU A 91 -7.21 10.20 -7.39
N ASP A 92 -7.25 8.92 -7.73
CA ASP A 92 -8.47 8.13 -7.71
C ASP A 92 -8.48 7.23 -6.46
N ILE A 93 -9.56 7.32 -5.68
CA ILE A 93 -9.81 6.43 -4.55
C ILE A 93 -11.07 5.61 -4.81
N ASP A 94 -11.02 4.35 -4.42
CA ASP A 94 -12.15 3.43 -4.60
C ASP A 94 -12.75 3.09 -3.23
N TRP A 95 -14.04 3.38 -3.06
CA TRP A 95 -14.79 3.20 -1.83
C TRP A 95 -15.59 1.91 -1.85
N SER A 96 -15.54 1.12 -0.79
CA SER A 96 -16.50 0.05 -0.55
C SER A 96 -17.86 0.61 -0.05
N ALA A 97 -18.87 -0.26 0.07
CA ALA A 97 -20.08 0.10 0.78
C ALA A 97 -19.79 0.55 2.22
N ASP A 98 -20.46 1.60 2.66
CA ASP A 98 -20.35 2.13 4.01
C ASP A 98 -21.31 1.43 4.96
N ASN A 99 -20.78 0.73 5.94
CA ASN A 99 -21.52 0.01 6.96
C ASN A 99 -21.48 0.70 8.35
N GLY A 100 -21.03 1.95 8.40
CA GLY A 100 -20.96 2.73 9.65
C GLY A 100 -19.76 2.42 10.55
N GLY A 101 -18.96 1.41 10.25
CA GLY A 101 -17.81 0.99 11.06
C GLY A 101 -16.54 1.81 10.81
N PRO A 102 -15.39 1.36 11.33
CA PRO A 102 -14.11 2.06 11.14
C PRO A 102 -13.70 2.11 9.67
N ILE A 103 -12.87 3.10 9.34
CA ILE A 103 -12.33 3.27 7.99
C ILE A 103 -11.00 2.53 7.90
N VAL A 104 -10.79 1.82 6.79
CA VAL A 104 -9.49 1.21 6.48
C VAL A 104 -8.98 1.78 5.16
N LEU A 105 -7.93 2.60 5.22
CA LEU A 105 -7.20 3.04 4.04
C LEU A 105 -6.24 1.92 3.60
N LEU A 106 -6.41 1.43 2.38
CA LEU A 106 -5.59 0.40 1.78
C LEU A 106 -4.65 1.00 0.73
N LEU A 107 -3.35 0.78 0.90
CA LEU A 107 -2.28 1.17 -0.02
C LEU A 107 -1.75 -0.07 -0.73
N HIS A 108 -1.85 -0.10 -2.06
CA HIS A 108 -1.40 -1.25 -2.85
C HIS A 108 0.12 -1.27 -3.07
N GLY A 109 0.65 -2.39 -3.54
CA GLY A 109 2.06 -2.54 -3.93
C GLY A 109 2.35 -1.97 -5.32
N LEU A 110 3.61 -2.09 -5.74
CA LEU A 110 4.11 -1.60 -7.02
C LEU A 110 3.22 -2.07 -8.20
N GLU A 111 2.77 -1.11 -9.03
CA GLU A 111 1.87 -1.36 -10.18
C GLU A 111 0.62 -2.18 -9.79
N GLY A 112 0.16 -2.00 -8.55
CA GLY A 112 -1.03 -2.64 -8.03
C GLY A 112 -2.31 -1.84 -8.34
N SER A 113 -3.44 -2.42 -8.00
CA SER A 113 -4.77 -1.83 -8.06
C SER A 113 -5.77 -2.77 -7.40
N ILE A 114 -7.06 -2.50 -7.50
CA ILE A 114 -8.13 -3.45 -7.12
C ILE A 114 -7.96 -4.83 -7.78
N ARG A 115 -7.27 -4.90 -8.94
CA ARG A 115 -7.01 -6.15 -9.66
C ARG A 115 -5.90 -6.99 -9.04
N SER A 116 -5.20 -6.49 -8.04
CA SER A 116 -4.18 -7.26 -7.33
C SER A 116 -4.82 -8.44 -6.60
N HIS A 117 -4.22 -9.61 -6.69
CA HIS A 117 -4.76 -10.87 -6.16
C HIS A 117 -5.09 -10.83 -4.65
N TYR A 118 -4.43 -9.96 -3.90
CA TYR A 118 -4.67 -9.74 -2.46
C TYR A 118 -5.74 -8.69 -2.18
N ALA A 119 -5.86 -7.65 -3.04
CA ALA A 119 -6.70 -6.48 -2.76
C ALA A 119 -8.18 -6.86 -2.65
N THR A 120 -8.71 -7.58 -3.63
CA THR A 120 -10.10 -8.05 -3.63
C THR A 120 -10.44 -8.85 -2.36
N GLY A 121 -9.56 -9.82 -2.00
CA GLY A 121 -9.80 -10.65 -0.81
C GLY A 121 -9.74 -9.88 0.49
N LEU A 122 -8.82 -8.92 0.58
CA LEU A 122 -8.68 -8.05 1.76
C LEU A 122 -9.90 -7.15 1.90
N ILE A 123 -10.34 -6.50 0.82
CA ILE A 123 -11.53 -5.65 0.83
C ILE A 123 -12.77 -6.46 1.24
N HIS A 124 -13.00 -7.64 0.66
CA HIS A 124 -14.11 -8.50 1.08
C HIS A 124 -14.07 -8.87 2.56
N SER A 125 -12.89 -9.20 3.08
CA SER A 125 -12.75 -9.56 4.50
C SER A 125 -13.03 -8.38 5.41
N LEU A 126 -12.47 -7.22 5.10
CA LEU A 126 -12.65 -6.01 5.90
C LEU A 126 -14.09 -5.49 5.86
N THR A 127 -14.74 -5.50 4.69
CA THR A 127 -16.16 -5.10 4.58
C THR A 127 -17.09 -6.05 5.32
N ARG A 128 -16.80 -7.35 5.33
CA ARG A 128 -17.54 -8.33 6.16
C ARG A 128 -17.36 -8.10 7.66
N CYS A 129 -16.25 -7.51 8.08
CA CYS A 129 -16.03 -7.06 9.46
C CYS A 129 -16.65 -5.68 9.74
N GLY A 130 -17.47 -5.14 8.84
CA GLY A 130 -18.15 -3.86 9.01
C GLY A 130 -17.31 -2.63 8.67
N CYS A 131 -16.08 -2.78 8.19
CA CYS A 131 -15.23 -1.65 7.85
C CYS A 131 -15.66 -0.99 6.53
N LEU A 132 -15.56 0.33 6.48
CA LEU A 132 -15.51 1.10 5.23
C LEU A 132 -14.07 1.01 4.68
N VAL A 133 -13.89 0.39 3.52
CA VAL A 133 -12.56 0.28 2.91
C VAL A 133 -12.40 1.32 1.82
N VAL A 134 -11.30 2.05 1.87
CA VAL A 134 -10.88 3.04 0.89
C VAL A 134 -9.57 2.57 0.28
N LEU A 135 -9.56 2.23 -1.00
CA LEU A 135 -8.36 1.88 -1.74
C LEU A 135 -7.80 3.15 -2.41
N LEU A 136 -6.61 3.59 -2.01
CA LEU A 136 -5.88 4.61 -2.75
C LEU A 136 -5.21 3.98 -3.97
N ASN A 137 -5.54 4.45 -5.15
CA ASN A 137 -4.77 4.16 -6.35
C ASN A 137 -3.64 5.19 -6.47
N PHE A 138 -2.39 4.77 -6.39
CA PHE A 138 -1.26 5.65 -6.64
C PHE A 138 -1.35 6.25 -8.06
N ARG A 139 -0.75 7.42 -8.28
CA ARG A 139 -0.81 8.17 -9.55
C ARG A 139 -0.52 7.26 -10.74
N GLY A 140 -1.44 7.21 -11.70
CA GLY A 140 -1.35 6.36 -12.89
C GLY A 140 -1.72 4.89 -12.71
N CYS A 141 -2.15 4.45 -11.51
CA CYS A 141 -2.52 3.06 -11.22
C CYS A 141 -4.03 2.78 -11.26
N SER A 142 -4.86 3.80 -11.41
CA SER A 142 -6.33 3.67 -11.43
C SER A 142 -6.91 3.10 -12.73
N GLY A 143 -6.07 2.94 -13.76
CA GLY A 143 -6.45 2.59 -15.13
C GLY A 143 -6.39 3.78 -16.08
N GLU A 144 -6.18 4.98 -15.56
CA GLU A 144 -5.94 6.22 -16.29
C GLU A 144 -4.58 6.80 -15.88
N SER A 145 -3.81 7.32 -16.84
CA SER A 145 -2.54 7.99 -16.53
C SER A 145 -2.82 9.32 -15.86
N ASN A 146 -2.08 9.64 -14.81
CA ASN A 146 -2.11 10.96 -14.21
C ASN A 146 -1.53 12.01 -15.15
N ARG A 147 -1.84 13.29 -14.92
CA ARG A 147 -1.57 14.41 -15.85
C ARG A 147 -0.11 14.83 -15.89
N LEU A 148 0.53 14.88 -14.71
CA LEU A 148 1.90 15.37 -14.58
C LEU A 148 2.95 14.34 -15.05
N PRO A 149 4.17 14.77 -15.45
CA PRO A 149 5.27 13.86 -15.76
C PRO A 149 5.62 12.90 -14.62
N ARG A 150 5.59 13.40 -13.37
CA ARG A 150 5.77 12.54 -12.20
C ARG A 150 4.68 11.46 -12.12
N SER A 151 5.02 10.33 -11.55
CA SER A 151 4.07 9.29 -11.18
C SER A 151 4.04 9.16 -9.65
N TYR A 152 4.19 7.99 -9.11
CA TYR A 152 4.40 7.72 -7.68
C TYR A 152 5.76 7.07 -7.48
N HIS A 153 6.26 7.10 -6.25
CA HIS A 153 7.49 6.41 -5.85
C HIS A 153 7.38 5.85 -4.44
N SER A 154 8.38 5.05 -4.02
CA SER A 154 8.33 4.34 -2.74
C SER A 154 8.31 5.22 -1.50
N GLY A 155 8.64 6.49 -1.62
CA GLY A 155 8.62 7.46 -0.52
C GLY A 155 7.61 8.60 -0.72
N ASP A 156 6.61 8.42 -1.58
CA ASP A 156 5.62 9.47 -1.92
C ASP A 156 4.52 9.55 -0.85
N THR A 157 4.82 10.22 0.24
CA THR A 157 3.94 10.33 1.41
C THR A 157 2.87 11.41 1.30
N GLY A 158 3.06 12.40 0.42
CA GLY A 158 2.14 13.53 0.27
C GLY A 158 0.73 13.13 -0.19
N ASP A 159 0.65 12.18 -1.13
CA ASP A 159 -0.64 11.69 -1.63
C ASP A 159 -1.41 10.92 -0.53
N VAL A 160 -0.69 10.18 0.31
CA VAL A 160 -1.28 9.48 1.47
C VAL A 160 -1.78 10.47 2.51
N ASP A 161 -1.00 11.52 2.80
CA ASP A 161 -1.40 12.58 3.72
C ASP A 161 -2.67 13.28 3.26
N THR A 162 -2.75 13.63 1.97
CA THR A 162 -3.93 14.26 1.35
C THR A 162 -5.19 13.40 1.55
N VAL A 163 -5.11 12.10 1.26
CA VAL A 163 -6.25 11.18 1.42
C VAL A 163 -6.60 11.01 2.89
N LEU A 164 -5.63 10.85 3.78
CA LEU A 164 -5.89 10.71 5.22
C LEU A 164 -6.57 11.94 5.80
N ARG A 165 -6.11 13.14 5.47
CA ARG A 165 -6.75 14.40 5.92
C ARG A 165 -8.17 14.53 5.38
N ARG A 166 -8.40 14.13 4.12
CA ARG A 166 -9.75 14.07 3.55
C ARG A 166 -10.65 13.13 4.35
N LEU A 167 -10.17 11.92 4.70
CA LEU A 167 -10.95 10.95 5.49
C LEU A 167 -11.29 11.50 6.89
N VAL A 168 -10.34 12.16 7.55
CA VAL A 168 -10.56 12.81 8.85
C VAL A 168 -11.65 13.89 8.74
N ASN A 169 -11.59 14.72 7.70
CA ASN A 169 -12.56 15.80 7.49
C ASN A 169 -13.97 15.27 7.16
N LEU A 170 -14.07 14.20 6.36
CA LEU A 170 -15.36 13.58 6.01
C LEU A 170 -15.96 12.80 7.19
N TYR A 171 -15.13 12.21 8.03
CA TYR A 171 -15.54 11.29 9.08
C TYR A 171 -14.84 11.58 10.42
N PRO A 172 -15.04 12.75 11.01
CA PRO A 172 -14.26 13.20 12.20
C PRO A 172 -14.46 12.32 13.44
N GLN A 173 -15.53 11.53 13.49
CA GLN A 173 -15.85 10.66 14.64
C GLN A 173 -15.46 9.18 14.40
N ARG A 174 -14.88 8.86 13.24
CA ARG A 174 -14.54 7.46 12.89
C ARG A 174 -13.06 7.18 13.10
N PHE A 175 -12.78 6.00 13.57
CA PHE A 175 -11.40 5.51 13.64
C PHE A 175 -10.88 5.18 12.23
N ILE A 176 -9.67 5.64 11.94
CA ILE A 176 -8.96 5.32 10.70
C ILE A 176 -7.87 4.31 11.02
N TYR A 177 -7.90 3.22 10.27
CA TYR A 177 -6.85 2.22 10.22
C TYR A 177 -6.21 2.24 8.85
N THR A 178 -4.95 1.81 8.76
CA THR A 178 -4.22 1.81 7.49
C THR A 178 -3.59 0.45 7.23
N VAL A 179 -3.63 0.01 5.98
CA VAL A 179 -2.97 -1.23 5.56
C VAL A 179 -2.14 -0.93 4.31
N GLY A 180 -0.83 -1.13 4.40
CA GLY A 180 0.10 -0.95 3.28
C GLY A 180 0.73 -2.27 2.85
N ILE A 181 0.71 -2.57 1.54
CA ILE A 181 1.27 -3.79 0.98
C ILE A 181 2.53 -3.46 0.19
N SER A 182 3.65 -4.13 0.46
CA SER A 182 4.92 -3.97 -0.26
C SER A 182 5.35 -2.49 -0.33
N LEU A 183 5.41 -1.89 -1.53
CA LEU A 183 5.68 -0.47 -1.73
C LEU A 183 4.72 0.40 -0.91
N GLY A 184 3.41 0.11 -0.93
CA GLY A 184 2.44 0.86 -0.12
C GLY A 184 2.70 0.74 1.37
N GLY A 185 3.27 -0.38 1.83
CA GLY A 185 3.75 -0.52 3.21
C GLY A 185 4.95 0.37 3.52
N ASN A 186 5.88 0.52 2.58
CA ASN A 186 7.01 1.44 2.74
C ASN A 186 6.57 2.90 2.80
N VAL A 187 5.66 3.32 1.90
CA VAL A 187 5.07 4.67 1.92
C VAL A 187 4.35 4.93 3.24
N LEU A 188 3.56 3.96 3.71
CA LEU A 188 2.83 4.08 4.97
C LEU A 188 3.76 4.26 6.17
N LEU A 189 4.78 3.41 6.29
CA LEU A 189 5.73 3.49 7.41
C LEU A 189 6.54 4.79 7.38
N LYS A 190 6.94 5.23 6.18
CA LYS A 190 7.61 6.50 6.01
C LYS A 190 6.71 7.66 6.42
N TRP A 191 5.45 7.68 5.98
CA TRP A 191 4.47 8.69 6.38
C TRP A 191 4.28 8.74 7.90
N LEU A 192 4.19 7.58 8.56
CA LEU A 192 4.09 7.50 10.03
C LEU A 192 5.33 8.07 10.73
N GLY A 193 6.53 7.78 10.19
CA GLY A 193 7.78 8.33 10.70
C GLY A 193 7.91 9.84 10.51
N GLU A 194 7.36 10.39 9.43
CA GLU A 194 7.32 11.83 9.13
C GLU A 194 6.23 12.58 9.92
N ASN A 195 5.24 11.87 10.45
CA ASN A 195 4.10 12.44 11.19
C ASN A 195 3.94 11.80 12.58
N PRO A 196 4.94 11.86 13.47
CA PRO A 196 4.90 11.16 14.76
C PRO A 196 3.80 11.70 15.69
N GLU A 197 3.41 12.97 15.54
CA GLU A 197 2.39 13.63 16.38
C GLU A 197 0.96 13.42 15.88
N GLN A 198 0.74 12.69 14.77
CA GLN A 198 -0.60 12.45 14.27
C GLN A 198 -1.39 11.54 15.23
N THR A 199 -2.69 11.80 15.38
CA THR A 199 -3.55 11.09 16.35
C THR A 199 -4.73 10.36 15.69
N PHE A 200 -4.94 10.54 14.40
CA PHE A 200 -6.12 10.04 13.70
C PHE A 200 -5.94 8.64 13.12
N VAL A 201 -4.73 8.21 12.76
CA VAL A 201 -4.46 6.81 12.42
C VAL A 201 -4.26 6.02 13.69
N ARG A 202 -5.23 5.17 14.03
CA ARG A 202 -5.23 4.41 15.29
C ARG A 202 -4.37 3.17 15.24
N LYS A 203 -4.34 2.46 14.10
CA LYS A 203 -3.51 1.27 13.88
C LYS A 203 -3.05 1.24 12.43
N ALA A 204 -1.85 0.73 12.21
CA ALA A 204 -1.27 0.54 10.90
C ALA A 204 -0.73 -0.88 10.75
N VAL A 205 -0.95 -1.49 9.58
CA VAL A 205 -0.42 -2.80 9.22
C VAL A 205 0.39 -2.65 7.93
N ALA A 206 1.65 -3.04 7.99
CA ALA A 206 2.53 -3.03 6.83
C ALA A 206 2.99 -4.46 6.50
N VAL A 207 2.73 -4.90 5.27
CA VAL A 207 2.91 -6.29 4.84
C VAL A 207 3.98 -6.38 3.76
N SER A 208 4.98 -7.25 3.95
CA SER A 208 6.05 -7.53 2.97
C SER A 208 6.81 -6.28 2.50
N VAL A 209 7.17 -5.43 3.43
CA VAL A 209 7.74 -4.10 3.17
C VAL A 209 9.21 -4.16 2.74
N PRO A 210 9.61 -3.47 1.67
CA PRO A 210 11.00 -3.25 1.33
C PRO A 210 11.58 -2.08 2.15
N PHE A 211 11.80 -2.27 3.45
CA PHE A 211 12.25 -1.22 4.39
C PHE A 211 13.48 -0.43 3.92
N THR A 212 14.42 -1.12 3.26
CA THR A 212 15.62 -0.56 2.65
C THR A 212 15.59 -0.89 1.16
N LEU A 213 15.33 0.11 0.33
CA LEU A 213 15.07 -0.08 -1.09
C LEU A 213 16.28 -0.65 -1.84
N ASP A 214 17.49 -0.21 -1.51
CA ASP A 214 18.72 -0.71 -2.11
C ASP A 214 18.90 -2.21 -1.87
N ILE A 215 18.73 -2.67 -0.63
CA ILE A 215 18.82 -4.09 -0.28
C ILE A 215 17.74 -4.90 -1.02
N ALA A 216 16.52 -4.38 -1.09
CA ALA A 216 15.42 -5.03 -1.78
C ALA A 216 15.67 -5.13 -3.28
N ALA A 217 16.17 -4.07 -3.92
CA ALA A 217 16.52 -4.06 -5.34
C ALA A 217 17.62 -5.09 -5.65
N HIS A 218 18.71 -5.10 -4.88
CA HIS A 218 19.79 -6.08 -5.04
C HIS A 218 19.31 -7.53 -4.79
N ARG A 219 18.39 -7.74 -3.83
CA ARG A 219 17.83 -9.08 -3.59
C ARG A 219 17.04 -9.60 -4.78
N LEU A 220 16.34 -8.73 -5.50
CA LEU A 220 15.58 -9.10 -6.69
C LEU A 220 16.44 -9.43 -7.91
N GLU A 221 17.71 -9.07 -7.91
CA GLU A 221 18.68 -9.43 -8.97
C GLU A 221 19.25 -10.86 -8.86
N ARG A 222 18.88 -11.61 -7.78
CA ARG A 222 19.47 -12.93 -7.48
C ARG A 222 18.46 -14.07 -7.61
N GLY A 223 18.93 -15.21 -8.16
CA GLY A 223 18.17 -16.47 -8.25
C GLY A 223 16.82 -16.30 -8.96
N LEU A 224 15.82 -17.02 -8.49
CA LEU A 224 14.45 -16.97 -9.04
C LEU A 224 13.77 -15.61 -8.85
N SER A 225 14.26 -14.74 -7.96
CA SER A 225 13.72 -13.40 -7.78
C SER A 225 13.86 -12.54 -9.04
N ARG A 226 14.80 -12.86 -9.94
CA ARG A 226 14.96 -12.22 -11.26
C ARG A 226 13.69 -12.32 -12.13
N LEU A 227 12.91 -13.39 -11.98
CA LEU A 227 11.63 -13.54 -12.70
C LEU A 227 10.60 -12.53 -12.19
N TYR A 228 10.53 -12.34 -10.88
CA TYR A 228 9.67 -11.31 -10.26
C TYR A 228 10.10 -9.91 -10.71
N GLN A 229 11.41 -9.63 -10.67
CA GLN A 229 11.96 -8.37 -11.14
C GLN A 229 11.57 -8.11 -12.61
N ALA A 230 11.78 -9.07 -13.49
CA ALA A 230 11.44 -8.94 -14.91
C ALA A 230 9.94 -8.67 -15.12
N HIS A 231 9.07 -9.37 -14.37
CA HIS A 231 7.62 -9.16 -14.43
C HIS A 231 7.24 -7.72 -14.01
N LEU A 232 7.75 -7.25 -12.88
CA LEU A 232 7.45 -5.92 -12.36
C LEU A 232 8.04 -4.80 -13.25
N LEU A 233 9.27 -4.96 -13.72
CA LEU A 233 9.88 -4.03 -14.67
C LEU A 233 9.11 -3.95 -15.99
N ASN A 234 8.54 -5.06 -16.47
CA ASN A 234 7.71 -5.04 -17.67
C ASN A 234 6.42 -4.22 -17.46
N LYS A 235 5.82 -4.27 -16.26
CA LYS A 235 4.68 -3.42 -15.91
C LYS A 235 5.10 -1.95 -15.88
N LEU A 236 6.15 -1.61 -15.14
CA LEU A 236 6.67 -0.23 -15.07
C LEU A 236 6.99 0.35 -16.45
N ARG A 237 7.66 -0.42 -17.32
CA ARG A 237 7.98 0.03 -18.69
C ARG A 237 6.73 0.27 -19.52
N ARG A 238 5.68 -0.57 -19.37
CA ARG A 238 4.39 -0.37 -20.07
C ARG A 238 3.70 0.88 -19.57
N SER A 239 3.63 1.06 -18.26
CA SER A 239 3.06 2.25 -17.62
C SER A 239 3.76 3.52 -18.08
N THR A 240 5.10 3.53 -18.04
CA THR A 240 5.91 4.69 -18.51
C THR A 240 5.70 4.98 -20.00
N ARG A 241 5.65 3.96 -20.86
CA ARG A 241 5.38 4.16 -22.30
C ARG A 241 3.97 4.69 -22.54
N SER A 242 2.97 4.13 -21.85
CA SER A 242 1.59 4.60 -21.94
C SER A 242 1.49 6.08 -21.56
N LYS A 243 2.16 6.47 -20.49
CA LYS A 243 2.22 7.86 -20.04
C LYS A 243 2.94 8.76 -21.04
N ALA A 244 4.06 8.33 -21.59
CA ALA A 244 4.83 9.07 -22.59
C ALA A 244 4.05 9.33 -23.90
N ALA A 245 3.01 8.56 -24.19
CA ALA A 245 2.13 8.78 -25.32
C ALA A 245 1.22 10.02 -25.16
N HIS A 246 1.02 10.49 -23.93
CA HIS A 246 0.09 11.59 -23.60
C HIS A 246 0.77 12.75 -22.87
N THR A 247 1.96 12.52 -22.31
CA THR A 247 2.69 13.51 -21.49
C THR A 247 4.16 13.51 -21.88
N ALA A 248 4.73 14.67 -22.15
CA ALA A 248 6.17 14.80 -22.38
C ALA A 248 6.93 14.45 -21.08
N LEU A 249 7.80 13.45 -21.15
CA LEU A 249 8.61 13.01 -20.02
C LEU A 249 10.06 13.46 -20.22
N PRO A 250 10.74 14.03 -19.22
CA PRO A 250 12.15 14.45 -19.30
C PRO A 250 13.10 13.25 -19.17
N ILE A 251 12.85 12.16 -19.89
CA ILE A 251 13.63 10.92 -19.87
C ILE A 251 13.73 10.31 -21.29
N ASP A 252 14.74 9.50 -21.53
CA ASP A 252 14.92 8.79 -22.80
C ASP A 252 14.08 7.50 -22.83
N ILE A 253 12.89 7.58 -23.43
CA ILE A 253 11.95 6.45 -23.58
C ILE A 253 12.56 5.29 -24.39
N SER A 254 13.48 5.56 -25.32
CA SER A 254 14.10 4.51 -26.16
C SER A 254 14.93 3.51 -25.33
N ARG A 255 15.44 3.95 -24.20
CA ARG A 255 16.25 3.12 -23.28
C ARG A 255 15.44 2.19 -22.40
N LEU A 256 14.13 2.39 -22.25
CA LEU A 256 13.28 1.60 -21.35
C LEU A 256 13.44 0.08 -21.56
N SER A 257 13.56 -0.37 -22.81
CA SER A 257 13.72 -1.81 -23.12
C SER A 257 15.05 -2.40 -22.66
N ARG A 258 16.08 -1.57 -22.48
CA ARG A 258 17.44 -1.97 -22.09
C ARG A 258 17.65 -2.05 -20.59
N MET A 259 16.79 -1.43 -19.79
CA MET A 259 16.88 -1.42 -18.32
C MET A 259 16.49 -2.81 -17.79
N LYS A 260 17.42 -3.55 -17.22
CA LYS A 260 17.22 -4.95 -16.78
C LYS A 260 17.10 -5.11 -15.27
N SER A 261 17.28 -4.04 -14.50
CA SER A 261 17.14 -4.05 -13.04
C SER A 261 16.32 -2.86 -12.54
N PHE A 262 15.80 -2.97 -11.32
CA PHE A 262 15.14 -1.83 -10.66
C PHE A 262 16.10 -0.66 -10.54
N ARG A 263 17.34 -0.91 -10.14
CA ARG A 263 18.35 0.15 -9.98
C ARG A 263 18.54 0.96 -11.27
N GLN A 264 18.58 0.28 -12.44
CA GLN A 264 18.68 0.97 -13.73
C GLN A 264 17.41 1.76 -14.08
N PHE A 265 16.25 1.21 -13.77
CA PHE A 265 14.97 1.90 -14.01
C PHE A 265 14.82 3.09 -13.08
N ASP A 266 15.12 2.91 -11.80
CA ASP A 266 15.00 3.97 -10.81
C ASP A 266 15.98 5.12 -11.06
N ASP A 267 17.21 4.81 -11.52
CA ASP A 267 18.21 5.82 -11.87
C ASP A 267 17.81 6.65 -13.09
N GLN A 268 17.25 6.01 -14.13
CA GLN A 268 16.98 6.65 -15.41
C GLN A 268 15.53 7.12 -15.58
N VAL A 269 14.61 6.69 -14.72
CA VAL A 269 13.19 7.02 -14.81
C VAL A 269 12.68 7.61 -13.49
N THR A 270 12.72 6.84 -12.40
CA THR A 270 12.11 7.28 -11.14
C THR A 270 12.81 8.52 -10.59
N ALA A 271 14.14 8.51 -10.49
CA ALA A 271 14.89 9.62 -9.93
C ALA A 271 14.69 10.92 -10.71
N PRO A 272 14.87 10.97 -12.05
CA PRO A 272 14.67 12.20 -12.81
C PRO A 272 13.22 12.74 -12.77
N LEU A 273 12.22 11.84 -12.78
CA LEU A 273 10.83 12.26 -12.75
C LEU A 273 10.38 12.86 -11.40
N HIS A 274 11.13 12.60 -10.33
CA HIS A 274 10.78 13.02 -8.97
C HIS A 274 11.83 13.91 -8.30
N GLY A 275 12.83 14.40 -9.05
CA GLY A 275 13.83 15.37 -8.56
C GLY A 275 14.81 14.79 -7.56
N PHE A 276 15.19 13.52 -7.72
CA PHE A 276 16.31 12.91 -7.00
C PHE A 276 17.61 12.99 -7.81
N ASP A 277 18.73 13.10 -7.11
CA ASP A 277 20.09 13.20 -7.71
C ASP A 277 20.61 11.84 -8.23
N GLY A 278 19.71 10.88 -8.49
CA GLY A 278 20.01 9.53 -8.93
C GLY A 278 19.42 8.49 -8.00
N VAL A 279 19.68 7.22 -8.32
CA VAL A 279 19.08 6.08 -7.61
C VAL A 279 19.50 5.99 -6.14
N ASP A 280 20.74 6.36 -5.80
CA ASP A 280 21.25 6.28 -4.43
C ASP A 280 20.56 7.32 -3.53
N ASP A 281 20.38 8.55 -4.04
CA ASP A 281 19.61 9.58 -3.34
C ASP A 281 18.16 9.17 -3.20
N TYR A 282 17.54 8.63 -4.26
CA TYR A 282 16.19 8.09 -4.22
C TYR A 282 16.05 7.02 -3.13
N TYR A 283 16.88 5.99 -3.14
CA TYR A 283 16.78 4.89 -2.19
C TYR A 283 17.00 5.34 -0.75
N ARG A 284 17.96 6.22 -0.52
CA ARG A 284 18.24 6.79 0.80
C ARG A 284 17.03 7.58 1.33
N ARG A 285 16.46 8.48 0.51
CA ARG A 285 15.37 9.37 0.93
C ARG A 285 14.00 8.70 0.96
N ALA A 286 13.79 7.68 0.16
CA ALA A 286 12.51 7.01 0.01
C ALA A 286 12.35 5.74 0.85
N SER A 287 13.42 5.19 1.42
CA SER A 287 13.34 4.05 2.35
C SER A 287 12.62 4.45 3.64
N SER A 288 11.80 3.53 4.18
CA SER A 288 11.10 3.74 5.46
C SER A 288 11.98 3.46 6.68
N ARG A 289 13.10 2.76 6.48
CA ARG A 289 14.14 2.57 7.48
C ARG A 289 15.28 3.54 7.17
N PRO A 290 15.62 4.44 8.12
CA PRO A 290 16.76 5.33 7.98
C PRO A 290 18.10 4.56 7.98
#